data_8033c6185a818762748ce7d4aa51176b
#
_entry.id   8033c6185a818762748ce7d4aa51176b
#
_cell.length_a   1.000
_cell.length_b   1.000
_cell.length_c   1.000
_cell.angle_alpha   90.00
_cell.angle_beta   90.00
_cell.angle_gamma   90.00
#
_symmetry.space_group_name_H-M   'P 1'
#
loop_
_entity.id
_entity.type
_entity.pdbx_description
1 polymer ?
#
loop_
_entity_poly.entity_id
_entity_poly.type
_entity_poly.pdbx_seq_one_letter_code
_entity_poly.pdbx_strand_id
1 'polypeptide(L)'
;LIGITDLKNSNVYVAKKDEKGKWKQPEALDANINTVDDEGTPTFSPDGKTMFLTLCRKDPQFPRMAEIWKSNRTDATWSKPEQVKLTADTLSSYAHPAISPDGQWIYFTSDMPGGYGGMDLWRARYDSRGVGAVENLGADINTAEDEVFPTFRPSGELYYSSAGRLPSLGGLDIYRALEDTL
;
A
#
# COMPACT_ATOMS: atom_id res chain seq x y z
N LEU A 1 -11.06 -33.30 19.30
CA LEU A 1 -11.20 -32.48 18.10
C LEU A 1 -10.75 -31.06 18.48
N ILE A 2 -9.49 -30.74 18.25
CA ILE A 2 -8.96 -29.40 18.36
C ILE A 2 -9.36 -28.71 17.05
N GLY A 3 -10.36 -27.86 17.11
CA GLY A 3 -10.73 -27.03 15.99
C GLY A 3 -9.61 -26.05 15.68
N ILE A 4 -8.91 -26.26 14.57
CA ILE A 4 -7.99 -25.27 14.00
C ILE A 4 -8.89 -24.19 13.37
N THR A 5 -9.27 -23.19 14.16
CA THR A 5 -10.07 -22.05 13.70
C THR A 5 -9.33 -20.72 13.87
N ASP A 6 -8.00 -20.74 13.89
CA ASP A 6 -7.21 -19.51 13.83
C ASP A 6 -6.53 -19.38 12.48
N LEU A 7 -7.30 -19.04 11.44
CA LEU A 7 -6.75 -18.32 10.31
C LEU A 7 -6.30 -16.97 10.86
N LYS A 8 -5.02 -16.84 11.19
CA LYS A 8 -4.44 -15.58 11.65
C LYS A 8 -4.60 -14.56 10.53
N ASN A 9 -5.33 -13.49 10.82
CA ASN A 9 -5.42 -12.34 9.94
C ASN A 9 -4.10 -11.58 9.99
N SER A 10 -3.74 -10.93 8.89
CA SER A 10 -2.70 -9.92 8.89
C SER A 10 -3.24 -8.67 9.58
N ASN A 11 -2.50 -8.12 10.54
CA ASN A 11 -2.89 -6.95 11.31
C ASN A 11 -1.76 -5.92 11.34
N VAL A 12 -2.09 -4.66 11.54
CA VAL A 12 -1.13 -3.57 11.67
C VAL A 12 -0.72 -3.40 13.13
N TYR A 13 0.59 -3.38 13.37
CA TYR A 13 1.21 -3.18 14.68
C TYR A 13 2.07 -1.93 14.70
N VAL A 14 2.18 -1.28 15.84
CA VAL A 14 3.08 -0.17 16.08
C VAL A 14 4.15 -0.57 17.10
N ALA A 15 5.41 -0.32 16.75
CA ALA A 15 6.52 -0.44 17.70
C ALA A 15 7.10 0.95 17.98
N LYS A 16 7.43 1.23 19.24
CA LYS A 16 8.02 2.49 19.71
C LYS A 16 9.40 2.20 20.31
N LYS A 17 10.30 3.16 20.22
CA LYS A 17 11.57 3.10 20.95
C LYS A 17 11.40 3.65 22.37
N ASP A 18 12.13 3.07 23.31
CA ASP A 18 12.29 3.63 24.64
C ASP A 18 13.29 4.80 24.66
N GLU A 19 13.52 5.41 25.81
CA GLU A 19 14.44 6.53 26.00
C GLU A 19 15.92 6.17 25.66
N LYS A 20 16.25 4.86 25.64
CA LYS A 20 17.56 4.35 25.26
C LYS A 20 17.66 3.95 23.77
N GLY A 21 16.62 4.23 22.99
CA GLY A 21 16.54 3.90 21.57
C GLY A 21 16.26 2.41 21.27
N LYS A 22 15.94 1.59 22.27
CA LYS A 22 15.59 0.17 22.11
C LYS A 22 14.11 0.02 21.75
N TRP A 23 13.80 -0.85 20.79
CA TRP A 23 12.43 -1.18 20.43
C TRP A 23 11.68 -1.84 21.59
N LYS A 24 10.51 -1.32 21.91
CA LYS A 24 9.52 -1.94 22.79
C LYS A 24 8.77 -3.06 22.06
N GLN A 25 8.04 -3.87 22.80
CA GLN A 25 7.13 -4.85 22.22
C GLN A 25 6.13 -4.12 21.31
N PRO A 26 5.87 -4.65 20.08
CA PRO A 26 4.84 -4.13 19.21
C PRO A 26 3.46 -4.24 19.85
N GLU A 27 2.65 -3.21 19.68
CA GLU A 27 1.26 -3.16 20.10
C GLU A 27 0.38 -3.17 18.85
N ALA A 28 -0.67 -4.01 18.85
CA ALA A 28 -1.65 -3.99 17.76
C ALA A 28 -2.38 -2.64 17.76
N LEU A 29 -2.67 -2.10 16.58
CA LEU A 29 -3.62 -0.99 16.48
C LEU A 29 -5.01 -1.46 16.93
N ASP A 30 -5.87 -0.48 17.26
CA ASP A 30 -7.20 -0.77 17.77
C ASP A 30 -8.14 -1.37 16.71
N ALA A 31 -9.36 -1.73 17.13
CA ALA A 31 -10.37 -2.37 16.30
C ALA A 31 -10.96 -1.44 15.20
N ASN A 32 -10.60 -0.16 15.16
CA ASN A 32 -10.94 0.67 14.01
C ASN A 32 -10.10 0.29 12.80
N ILE A 33 -8.83 -0.08 13.02
CA ILE A 33 -7.88 -0.45 11.96
C ILE A 33 -7.84 -1.96 11.77
N ASN A 34 -7.56 -2.72 12.83
CA ASN A 34 -7.46 -4.18 12.77
C ASN A 34 -8.84 -4.81 12.88
N THR A 35 -9.27 -5.54 11.87
CA THR A 35 -10.58 -6.14 11.76
C THR A 35 -10.51 -7.67 11.66
N VAL A 36 -11.57 -8.29 11.19
CA VAL A 36 -11.59 -9.73 10.84
C VAL A 36 -10.99 -10.01 9.47
N ASP A 37 -10.73 -8.97 8.71
CA ASP A 37 -10.12 -9.02 7.38
C ASP A 37 -8.58 -9.00 7.48
N ASP A 38 -7.89 -8.92 6.36
CA ASP A 38 -6.42 -8.80 6.32
C ASP A 38 -6.04 -7.34 6.03
N GLU A 39 -5.36 -6.69 6.98
CA GLU A 39 -4.82 -5.35 6.84
C GLU A 39 -3.29 -5.38 6.68
N GLY A 40 -2.78 -4.51 5.82
CA GLY A 40 -1.33 -4.47 5.59
C GLY A 40 -0.82 -3.22 4.89
N THR A 41 0.48 -3.21 4.68
CA THR A 41 1.23 -2.19 3.93
C THR A 41 0.84 -0.73 4.24
N PRO A 42 0.84 -0.32 5.53
CA PRO A 42 0.47 1.04 5.88
C PRO A 42 1.52 2.05 5.39
N THR A 43 1.06 3.17 4.85
CA THR A 43 1.86 4.36 4.55
C THR A 43 1.19 5.59 5.14
N PHE A 44 1.93 6.69 5.26
CA PHE A 44 1.44 7.89 5.92
C PHE A 44 1.61 9.11 5.04
N SER A 45 0.68 10.06 5.16
CA SER A 45 0.89 11.41 4.63
C SER A 45 2.13 12.06 5.26
N PRO A 46 2.80 13.01 4.58
CA PRO A 46 4.02 13.65 5.10
C PRO A 46 3.83 14.32 6.47
N ASP A 47 2.62 14.80 6.77
CA ASP A 47 2.26 15.39 8.07
C ASP A 47 1.89 14.35 9.14
N GLY A 48 1.87 13.06 8.78
CA GLY A 48 1.54 11.95 9.67
C GLY A 48 0.07 11.90 10.14
N LYS A 49 -0.81 12.68 9.51
CA LYS A 49 -2.21 12.78 9.94
C LYS A 49 -3.15 11.81 9.22
N THR A 50 -2.75 11.30 8.07
CA THR A 50 -3.51 10.31 7.32
C THR A 50 -2.67 9.06 7.11
N MET A 51 -3.24 7.92 7.41
CA MET A 51 -2.70 6.60 7.12
C MET A 51 -3.48 6.00 5.95
N PHE A 52 -2.77 5.47 4.97
CA PHE A 52 -3.32 4.64 3.91
C PHE A 52 -2.87 3.20 4.14
N LEU A 53 -3.72 2.25 3.83
CA LEU A 53 -3.43 0.83 4.03
C LEU A 53 -4.14 -0.01 2.98
N THR A 54 -3.63 -1.22 2.77
CA THR A 54 -4.31 -2.25 2.00
C THR A 54 -5.23 -3.03 2.92
N LEU A 55 -6.46 -3.26 2.48
CA LEU A 55 -7.44 -4.12 3.12
C LEU A 55 -7.88 -5.21 2.13
N CYS A 56 -7.77 -6.48 2.53
CA CYS A 56 -8.29 -7.60 1.75
C CYS A 56 -9.48 -8.20 2.48
N ARG A 57 -10.70 -7.89 2.00
CA ARG A 57 -11.92 -8.40 2.62
C ARG A 57 -12.09 -9.89 2.34
N LYS A 58 -12.59 -10.59 3.33
CA LYS A 58 -13.01 -11.98 3.21
C LYS A 58 -14.46 -12.04 2.73
N ASP A 59 -14.67 -11.85 1.43
CA ASP A 59 -15.98 -12.04 0.81
C ASP A 59 -16.10 -13.47 0.26
N PRO A 60 -17.07 -14.28 0.74
CA PRO A 60 -17.28 -15.63 0.22
C PRO A 60 -17.71 -15.69 -1.25
N GLN A 61 -18.25 -14.60 -1.81
CA GLN A 61 -18.78 -14.55 -3.17
C GLN A 61 -17.75 -14.06 -4.20
N PHE A 62 -16.67 -13.40 -3.74
CA PHE A 62 -15.66 -12.83 -4.62
C PHE A 62 -14.26 -13.30 -4.20
N PRO A 63 -13.35 -13.56 -5.15
CA PRO A 63 -11.95 -13.77 -4.81
C PRO A 63 -11.46 -12.55 -4.03
N ARG A 64 -10.52 -12.77 -3.11
CA ARG A 64 -9.94 -11.72 -2.27
C ARG A 64 -9.38 -10.61 -3.13
N MET A 65 -10.07 -9.48 -3.16
CA MET A 65 -9.61 -8.28 -3.84
C MET A 65 -9.00 -7.37 -2.78
N ALA A 66 -7.83 -6.87 -3.08
CA ALA A 66 -7.19 -5.86 -2.27
C ALA A 66 -7.79 -4.49 -2.60
N GLU A 67 -8.06 -3.69 -1.59
CA GLU A 67 -8.54 -2.31 -1.71
C GLU A 67 -7.67 -1.37 -0.89
N ILE A 68 -7.52 -0.14 -1.34
CA ILE A 68 -6.83 0.90 -0.56
C ILE A 68 -7.85 1.67 0.27
N TRP A 69 -7.54 1.78 1.55
CA TRP A 69 -8.34 2.49 2.54
C TRP A 69 -7.49 3.57 3.21
N LYS A 70 -8.12 4.60 3.74
CA LYS A 70 -7.47 5.67 4.50
C LYS A 70 -8.15 5.85 5.85
N SER A 71 -7.35 6.22 6.84
CA SER A 71 -7.79 6.59 8.17
C SER A 71 -7.10 7.86 8.62
N ASN A 72 -7.82 8.74 9.30
CA ASN A 72 -7.28 9.99 9.81
C ASN A 72 -6.94 9.85 11.29
N ARG A 73 -5.86 10.52 11.70
CA ARG A 73 -5.45 10.57 13.09
C ARG A 73 -6.42 11.40 13.91
N THR A 74 -6.85 10.86 15.03
CA THR A 74 -7.62 11.56 16.06
C THR A 74 -6.72 11.85 17.26
N ASP A 75 -7.22 12.56 18.26
CA ASP A 75 -6.45 12.87 19.48
C ASP A 75 -6.00 11.58 20.22
N ALA A 76 -6.80 10.54 20.17
CA ALA A 76 -6.54 9.29 20.90
C ALA A 76 -5.98 8.17 20.00
N THR A 77 -6.45 8.05 18.76
CA THR A 77 -6.18 6.91 17.89
C THR A 77 -6.41 7.26 16.41
N TRP A 78 -6.81 6.28 15.61
CA TRP A 78 -7.18 6.41 14.21
C TRP A 78 -8.69 6.33 14.01
N SER A 79 -9.23 7.10 13.07
CA SER A 79 -10.64 7.01 12.70
C SER A 79 -10.93 5.65 12.04
N LYS A 80 -12.21 5.29 11.96
CA LYS A 80 -12.63 4.17 11.11
C LYS A 80 -12.20 4.44 9.67
N PRO A 81 -11.56 3.47 8.98
CA PRO A 81 -11.09 3.67 7.63
C PRO A 81 -12.23 3.91 6.62
N GLU A 82 -11.92 4.66 5.59
CA GLU A 82 -12.76 4.92 4.43
C GLU A 82 -12.06 4.41 3.17
N GLN A 83 -12.81 3.80 2.24
CA GLN A 83 -12.24 3.34 0.98
C GLN A 83 -11.76 4.51 0.13
N VAL A 84 -10.56 4.40 -0.42
CA VAL A 84 -10.02 5.33 -1.42
C VAL A 84 -10.41 4.81 -2.80
N LYS A 85 -11.40 5.43 -3.42
CA LYS A 85 -11.83 5.07 -4.78
C LYS A 85 -10.84 5.64 -5.79
N LEU A 86 -10.00 4.77 -6.34
CA LEU A 86 -8.98 5.13 -7.34
C LEU A 86 -9.58 5.20 -8.74
N THR A 87 -10.46 4.27 -9.08
CA THR A 87 -11.13 4.18 -10.38
C THR A 87 -12.60 3.76 -10.21
N ALA A 88 -13.30 3.64 -11.30
CA ALA A 88 -14.66 3.04 -11.35
C ALA A 88 -14.61 1.51 -11.48
N ASP A 89 -13.44 0.92 -11.74
CA ASP A 89 -13.25 -0.52 -11.82
C ASP A 89 -13.29 -1.14 -10.42
N THR A 90 -14.16 -2.11 -10.23
CA THR A 90 -14.36 -2.83 -8.96
C THR A 90 -13.93 -4.31 -9.03
N LEU A 91 -13.35 -4.72 -10.16
CA LEU A 91 -12.95 -6.09 -10.40
C LEU A 91 -11.45 -6.34 -10.24
N SER A 92 -10.66 -5.27 -10.25
CA SER A 92 -9.21 -5.33 -10.04
C SER A 92 -8.82 -5.13 -8.59
N SER A 93 -7.63 -5.61 -8.23
CA SER A 93 -7.00 -5.38 -6.94
C SER A 93 -6.24 -4.06 -6.92
N TYR A 94 -6.32 -3.35 -5.81
CA TYR A 94 -5.59 -2.11 -5.55
C TYR A 94 -4.87 -2.25 -4.21
N ALA A 95 -3.54 -2.30 -4.23
CA ALA A 95 -2.74 -2.63 -3.04
C ALA A 95 -1.50 -1.75 -2.89
N HIS A 96 -0.81 -1.94 -1.77
CA HIS A 96 0.52 -1.37 -1.50
C HIS A 96 0.60 0.14 -1.72
N PRO A 97 -0.24 0.95 -1.04
CA PRO A 97 -0.22 2.39 -1.23
C PRO A 97 1.10 3.01 -0.76
N ALA A 98 1.59 4.02 -1.49
CA ALA A 98 2.70 4.87 -1.08
C ALA A 98 2.38 6.33 -1.42
N ILE A 99 2.64 7.24 -0.48
CA ILE A 99 2.43 8.67 -0.69
C ILE A 99 3.76 9.32 -1.04
N SER A 100 3.77 10.16 -2.08
CA SER A 100 4.97 10.92 -2.44
C SER A 100 5.39 11.87 -1.31
N PRO A 101 6.70 12.22 -1.20
CA PRO A 101 7.19 13.08 -0.12
C PRO A 101 6.55 14.47 -0.07
N ASP A 102 6.04 14.97 -1.20
CA ASP A 102 5.30 16.23 -1.28
C ASP A 102 3.80 16.09 -0.91
N GLY A 103 3.34 14.85 -0.72
CA GLY A 103 1.95 14.52 -0.38
C GLY A 103 0.95 14.68 -1.53
N GLN A 104 1.41 14.94 -2.77
CA GLN A 104 0.52 15.26 -3.89
C GLN A 104 0.13 14.04 -4.74
N TRP A 105 0.82 12.92 -4.55
CA TRP A 105 0.59 11.71 -5.32
C TRP A 105 0.40 10.49 -4.43
N ILE A 106 -0.55 9.66 -4.80
CA ILE A 106 -0.67 8.30 -4.30
C ILE A 106 -0.15 7.34 -5.38
N TYR A 107 0.82 6.51 -5.02
CA TYR A 107 1.32 5.40 -5.81
C TYR A 107 0.71 4.13 -5.26
N PHE A 108 0.47 3.16 -6.12
CA PHE A 108 -0.14 1.90 -5.71
C PHE A 108 0.13 0.82 -6.75
N THR A 109 -0.19 -0.41 -6.41
CA THR A 109 -0.09 -1.59 -7.26
C THR A 109 -1.47 -2.05 -7.68
N SER A 110 -1.66 -2.41 -8.95
CA SER A 110 -2.93 -2.92 -9.45
C SER A 110 -2.75 -3.80 -10.69
N ASP A 111 -3.59 -4.84 -10.78
CA ASP A 111 -3.77 -5.70 -11.96
C ASP A 111 -4.85 -5.17 -12.93
N MET A 112 -5.24 -3.90 -12.79
CA MET A 112 -6.29 -3.31 -13.64
C MET A 112 -5.90 -3.27 -15.12
N PRO A 113 -6.87 -3.33 -16.03
CA PRO A 113 -6.62 -3.30 -17.47
C PRO A 113 -5.82 -2.08 -17.92
N GLY A 114 -4.94 -2.28 -18.90
CA GLY A 114 -4.07 -1.24 -19.45
C GLY A 114 -2.67 -1.22 -18.85
N GLY A 115 -2.32 -2.21 -18.03
CA GLY A 115 -0.97 -2.46 -17.54
C GLY A 115 -0.08 -3.20 -18.52
N TYR A 116 1.11 -3.56 -18.07
CA TYR A 116 2.15 -4.25 -18.84
C TYR A 116 2.17 -5.75 -18.53
N GLY A 117 1.75 -6.14 -17.34
CA GLY A 117 1.86 -7.53 -16.93
C GLY A 117 0.89 -7.96 -15.85
N GLY A 118 1.42 -8.50 -14.77
CA GLY A 118 0.66 -8.89 -13.59
C GLY A 118 0.20 -7.68 -12.77
N MET A 119 0.83 -7.49 -11.61
CA MET A 119 0.62 -6.29 -10.79
C MET A 119 1.56 -5.18 -11.24
N ASP A 120 1.05 -4.11 -11.77
CA ASP A 120 1.81 -2.94 -12.20
C ASP A 120 1.81 -1.84 -11.15
N LEU A 121 2.81 -0.95 -11.20
CA LEU A 121 2.81 0.30 -10.45
C LEU A 121 2.07 1.39 -11.22
N TRP A 122 1.18 2.06 -10.50
CA TRP A 122 0.36 3.17 -10.95
C TRP A 122 0.47 4.34 -10.00
N ARG A 123 0.08 5.53 -10.46
CA ARG A 123 -0.04 6.72 -9.60
C ARG A 123 -1.28 7.52 -9.96
N ALA A 124 -1.72 8.35 -9.02
CA ALA A 124 -2.74 9.36 -9.24
C ALA A 124 -2.45 10.61 -8.40
N ARG A 125 -2.86 11.77 -8.89
CA ARG A 125 -2.90 12.98 -8.04
C ARG A 125 -3.83 12.75 -6.86
N TYR A 126 -3.41 13.23 -5.70
CA TYR A 126 -4.19 13.11 -4.48
C TYR A 126 -4.21 14.46 -3.75
N ASP A 127 -5.40 15.01 -3.55
CA ASP A 127 -5.59 16.25 -2.81
C ASP A 127 -6.90 16.25 -2.02
N SER A 128 -7.29 17.39 -1.45
CA SER A 128 -8.53 17.53 -0.68
C SER A 128 -9.82 17.26 -1.50
N ARG A 129 -9.77 17.29 -2.82
CA ARG A 129 -10.88 16.97 -3.71
C ARG A 129 -10.98 15.47 -4.00
N GLY A 130 -9.95 14.70 -3.63
CA GLY A 130 -9.87 13.26 -3.81
C GLY A 130 -8.77 12.83 -4.77
N VAL A 131 -9.04 11.75 -5.51
CA VAL A 131 -8.10 11.12 -6.45
C VAL A 131 -8.35 11.66 -7.85
N GLY A 132 -7.28 12.06 -8.53
CA GLY A 132 -7.27 12.48 -9.93
C GLY A 132 -7.23 11.30 -10.91
N ALA A 133 -6.89 11.59 -12.16
CA ALA A 133 -6.70 10.55 -13.18
C ALA A 133 -5.57 9.60 -12.78
N VAL A 134 -5.79 8.31 -13.01
CA VAL A 134 -4.80 7.26 -12.76
C VAL A 134 -3.87 7.12 -13.96
N GLU A 135 -2.57 7.02 -13.70
CA GLU A 135 -1.51 6.89 -14.70
C GLU A 135 -0.67 5.65 -14.41
N ASN A 136 -0.43 4.81 -15.41
CA ASN A 136 0.56 3.72 -15.33
C ASN A 136 1.97 4.32 -15.37
N LEU A 137 2.90 3.78 -14.59
CA LEU A 137 4.29 4.29 -14.56
C LEU A 137 5.12 3.92 -15.80
N GLY A 138 4.55 3.18 -16.73
CA GLY A 138 5.19 2.86 -18.00
C GLY A 138 6.22 1.75 -17.95
N ALA A 139 6.76 1.41 -19.12
CA ALA A 139 7.70 0.29 -19.32
C ALA A 139 9.08 0.51 -18.67
N ASP A 140 9.42 1.74 -18.29
CA ASP A 140 10.65 2.01 -17.56
C ASP A 140 10.60 1.52 -16.12
N ILE A 141 9.39 1.31 -15.58
CA ILE A 141 9.14 0.79 -14.25
C ILE A 141 8.49 -0.61 -14.32
N ASN A 142 7.41 -0.74 -15.09
CA ASN A 142 6.61 -1.96 -15.16
C ASN A 142 7.14 -2.96 -16.20
N THR A 143 6.95 -4.24 -15.92
CA THR A 143 7.38 -5.35 -16.78
C THR A 143 6.18 -6.28 -17.10
N ALA A 144 6.43 -7.44 -17.71
CA ALA A 144 5.39 -8.45 -17.92
C ALA A 144 5.05 -9.27 -16.66
N GLU A 145 5.81 -9.10 -15.60
CA GLU A 145 5.62 -9.77 -14.32
C GLU A 145 5.04 -8.79 -13.28
N ASP A 146 5.26 -9.04 -11.99
CA ASP A 146 4.74 -8.20 -10.91
C ASP A 146 5.70 -7.10 -10.48
N GLU A 147 5.21 -5.88 -10.38
CA GLU A 147 5.83 -4.75 -9.69
C GLU A 147 4.99 -4.35 -8.47
N VAL A 148 5.60 -4.43 -7.26
CA VAL A 148 4.87 -4.31 -6.00
C VAL A 148 5.65 -3.52 -4.94
N PHE A 149 4.96 -3.14 -3.85
CA PHE A 149 5.54 -2.50 -2.68
C PHE A 149 6.29 -1.19 -2.98
N PRO A 150 5.68 -0.22 -3.69
CA PRO A 150 6.30 1.10 -3.84
C PRO A 150 6.52 1.74 -2.46
N THR A 151 7.64 2.42 -2.31
CA THR A 151 7.95 3.22 -1.13
C THR A 151 8.89 4.36 -1.47
N PHE A 152 8.80 5.47 -0.76
CA PHE A 152 9.64 6.64 -0.99
C PHE A 152 10.62 6.86 0.14
N ARG A 153 11.83 7.29 -0.23
CA ARG A 153 12.68 8.02 0.70
C ARG A 153 12.24 9.50 0.76
N PRO A 154 12.55 10.21 1.85
CA PRO A 154 12.29 11.66 1.92
C PRO A 154 12.95 12.47 0.80
N SER A 155 14.02 11.95 0.20
CA SER A 155 14.72 12.53 -0.95
C SER A 155 13.98 12.43 -2.30
N GLY A 156 12.83 11.72 -2.36
CA GLY A 156 12.04 11.53 -3.57
C GLY A 156 12.33 10.24 -4.34
N GLU A 157 13.33 9.48 -3.95
CA GLU A 157 13.66 8.21 -4.60
C GLU A 157 12.54 7.19 -4.37
N LEU A 158 12.02 6.62 -5.44
CA LEU A 158 11.06 5.51 -5.42
C LEU A 158 11.81 4.18 -5.35
N TYR A 159 11.47 3.36 -4.38
CA TYR A 159 11.87 1.96 -4.30
C TYR A 159 10.64 1.08 -4.50
N TYR A 160 10.84 -0.04 -5.17
CA TYR A 160 9.78 -1.03 -5.42
C TYR A 160 10.38 -2.42 -5.61
N SER A 161 9.57 -3.44 -5.55
CA SER A 161 9.99 -4.81 -5.87
C SER A 161 9.46 -5.20 -7.24
N SER A 162 10.29 -5.88 -8.04
CA SER A 162 9.90 -6.41 -9.35
C SER A 162 10.33 -7.86 -9.49
N ALA A 163 9.48 -8.67 -10.10
CA ALA A 163 9.77 -10.04 -10.48
C ALA A 163 10.36 -10.15 -11.90
N GLY A 164 10.13 -9.15 -12.76
CA GLY A 164 10.51 -9.21 -14.18
C GLY A 164 11.72 -8.37 -14.58
N ARG A 165 12.19 -7.46 -13.72
CA ARG A 165 13.29 -6.56 -14.06
C ARG A 165 14.66 -7.23 -13.94
N LEU A 166 15.59 -6.85 -14.83
CA LEU A 166 16.95 -7.36 -14.82
C LEU A 166 17.96 -6.25 -14.44
N PRO A 167 19.12 -6.60 -13.82
CA PRO A 167 19.49 -7.94 -13.35
C PRO A 167 18.67 -8.38 -12.14
N SER A 168 18.40 -9.68 -12.01
CA SER A 168 17.63 -10.27 -10.92
C SER A 168 18.42 -11.40 -10.26
N LEU A 169 18.22 -11.58 -8.95
CA LEU A 169 18.75 -12.69 -8.18
C LEU A 169 17.69 -13.81 -8.02
N GLY A 170 16.46 -13.55 -8.45
CA GLY A 170 15.33 -14.49 -8.46
C GLY A 170 14.16 -14.05 -7.59
N GLY A 171 12.93 -14.29 -8.06
CA GLY A 171 11.72 -13.82 -7.41
C GLY A 171 11.59 -12.30 -7.44
N LEU A 172 11.16 -11.70 -6.32
CA LEU A 172 11.04 -10.26 -6.18
C LEU A 172 12.36 -9.66 -5.69
N ASP A 173 12.99 -8.82 -6.50
CA ASP A 173 14.16 -8.01 -6.15
C ASP A 173 13.78 -6.54 -5.97
N ILE A 174 14.57 -5.81 -5.18
CA ILE A 174 14.32 -4.38 -4.89
C ILE A 174 15.08 -3.51 -5.90
N TYR A 175 14.34 -2.61 -6.54
CA TYR A 175 14.86 -1.62 -7.49
C TYR A 175 14.62 -0.20 -6.99
N ARG A 176 15.45 0.71 -7.49
CA ARG A 176 15.35 2.14 -7.24
C ARG A 176 15.15 2.89 -8.55
N ALA A 177 14.14 3.73 -8.59
CA ALA A 177 13.93 4.71 -9.64
C ALA A 177 14.14 6.13 -9.13
N LEU A 178 14.71 6.96 -10.00
CA LEU A 178 14.80 8.41 -9.79
C LEU A 178 13.87 9.06 -10.81
N GLU A 179 13.14 10.08 -10.38
CA GLU A 179 12.38 10.91 -11.31
C GLU A 179 13.39 11.72 -12.15
N ASP A 180 13.33 11.59 -13.46
CA ASP A 180 14.12 12.41 -14.36
C ASP A 180 13.59 13.85 -14.29
N THR A 181 14.40 14.75 -13.81
CA THR A 181 14.08 16.19 -13.69
C THR A 181 14.40 16.95 -15.00
N LEU A 182 14.15 16.34 -16.15
CA LEU A 182 14.28 17.01 -17.45
C LEU A 182 12.98 17.63 -17.93
#